data_5fe8115283078a7d7f7981933a3e855a
#
_entry.id   5fe8115283078a7d7f7981933a3e855a
#
_cell.length_a   1.000
_cell.length_b   1.000
_cell.length_c   1.000
_cell.angle_alpha   90.00
_cell.angle_beta   90.00
_cell.angle_gamma   90.00
#
_symmetry.space_group_name_H-M   'P 1'
#
loop_
_entity.id
_entity.type
_entity.pdbx_description
1 polymer ?
#
loop_
_entity_poly.entity_id
_entity_poly.type
_entity_poly.pdbx_seq_one_letter_code
_entity_poly.pdbx_strand_id
1 'polypeptide(L)'
;MFPIFVVAIVVAMVSMSPGGIGSFDLSFMLGLQELNVPGEQVLLVIFLYRVSYYIVPLIIGLILYAHEMYIKMEDNTTNIISNVSSKIAYRTISILVFLTGTLLLIHAAIPNVVDKVGILRHSTNLLMMNKEELRLLNKESIVVGFLLIAISRLISYKSKKVYKSTLILVVLASIVAIVKNSGCLNIIYLIILGIVLYISKGQFYRDSFIMKWDKLVRDILILTAFLILYIFTNYNSSYWQISYYSEGILKFSLIGFTIAILYLAIMYYTNKSNDFPKMRLKECEEDIKMILNKYEGSPMIHYVYLDDKYIYLNKDKDVLMQYQICSDKIFILGNPIGNDDKIEETIQELNNLGDKYGYTPVFCGINKNLIPHLHESGYEFMKLGEEARVNLNEFTLEGRKMKSVRNAIARVTKQEYTFEVIHPPFSEDFIESLKVVSDEWLGDRKERSFFIGSFKEDYLSRAPIAIVKDKENEIKGFANLMPMYDNETLSIDLMRFSHSTCNGVMDFMFVNLFNWSKEQGYSKFNMGLAPLSKVGQSKYSRFLERMGGYMYTYCEKIHSFQGLKRFKEKYCEEWDGLYMAYRKQSSVVTTILQGMLLFIKEI
;
A
#
# COMPACT_ATOMS: atom_id res chain seq x y z
N MET A 1 -10.48 17.38 -48.22
CA MET A 1 -10.75 17.01 -46.82
C MET A 1 -10.86 15.49 -46.58
N PHE A 2 -11.72 14.75 -47.31
CA PHE A 2 -11.88 13.32 -47.06
C PHE A 2 -10.58 12.49 -47.14
N PRO A 3 -9.71 12.62 -48.17
CA PRO A 3 -8.45 11.86 -48.24
C PRO A 3 -7.52 12.15 -47.06
N ILE A 4 -7.43 13.41 -46.58
CA ILE A 4 -6.61 13.80 -45.42
C ILE A 4 -7.14 13.13 -44.16
N PHE A 5 -8.46 13.06 -43.99
CA PHE A 5 -9.09 12.38 -42.86
C PHE A 5 -8.74 10.88 -42.83
N VAL A 6 -8.81 10.23 -44.01
CA VAL A 6 -8.46 8.80 -44.13
C VAL A 6 -6.98 8.56 -43.80
N VAL A 7 -6.09 9.39 -44.32
CA VAL A 7 -4.65 9.30 -44.00
C VAL A 7 -4.40 9.50 -42.50
N ALA A 8 -5.04 10.49 -41.88
CA ALA A 8 -4.92 10.74 -40.45
C ALA A 8 -5.39 9.56 -39.60
N ILE A 9 -6.49 8.87 -40.00
CA ILE A 9 -6.94 7.64 -39.33
C ILE A 9 -5.90 6.52 -39.48
N VAL A 10 -5.36 6.30 -40.68
CA VAL A 10 -4.32 5.28 -40.90
C VAL A 10 -3.10 5.52 -40.05
N VAL A 11 -2.60 6.78 -39.98
CA VAL A 11 -1.48 7.17 -39.12
C VAL A 11 -1.82 6.93 -37.63
N ALA A 12 -3.03 7.26 -37.21
CA ALA A 12 -3.47 7.00 -35.85
C ALA A 12 -3.51 5.50 -35.51
N MET A 13 -3.96 4.65 -36.44
CA MET A 13 -3.97 3.19 -36.27
C MET A 13 -2.54 2.61 -36.21
N VAL A 14 -1.65 3.05 -37.08
CA VAL A 14 -0.24 2.58 -37.12
C VAL A 14 0.51 3.02 -35.86
N SER A 15 0.23 4.22 -35.32
CA SER A 15 0.89 4.74 -34.13
C SER A 15 0.49 4.02 -32.83
N MET A 16 -0.54 3.15 -32.86
CA MET A 16 -1.11 2.48 -31.70
C MET A 16 -1.45 3.41 -30.52
N SER A 17 -1.60 4.72 -30.78
CA SER A 17 -1.93 5.68 -29.71
C SER A 17 -3.40 5.48 -29.28
N PRO A 18 -3.70 5.40 -27.97
CA PRO A 18 -5.07 5.21 -27.48
C PRO A 18 -6.01 6.29 -27.99
N GLY A 19 -7.02 5.91 -28.81
CA GLY A 19 -7.95 6.86 -29.43
C GLY A 19 -7.34 7.78 -30.48
N GLY A 20 -6.13 7.49 -30.99
CA GLY A 20 -5.44 8.31 -31.97
C GLY A 20 -5.01 9.69 -31.43
N ILE A 21 -4.94 9.86 -30.08
CA ILE A 21 -4.62 11.15 -29.46
C ILE A 21 -3.19 11.56 -29.85
N GLY A 22 -3.06 12.75 -30.41
CA GLY A 22 -1.79 13.33 -30.87
C GLY A 22 -1.43 12.95 -32.30
N SER A 23 -1.42 11.67 -32.67
CA SER A 23 -1.04 11.20 -34.01
C SER A 23 -2.08 11.54 -35.07
N PHE A 24 -3.36 11.32 -34.80
CA PHE A 24 -4.46 11.78 -35.66
C PHE A 24 -4.49 13.30 -35.76
N ASP A 25 -4.42 13.98 -34.61
CA ASP A 25 -4.56 15.41 -34.53
C ASP A 25 -3.47 16.13 -35.31
N LEU A 26 -2.20 15.68 -35.15
CA LEU A 26 -1.06 16.24 -35.87
C LEU A 26 -1.15 15.97 -37.38
N SER A 27 -1.46 14.74 -37.78
CA SER A 27 -1.55 14.36 -39.20
C SER A 27 -2.68 15.10 -39.89
N PHE A 28 -3.84 15.25 -39.22
CA PHE A 28 -4.99 15.96 -39.77
C PHE A 28 -4.73 17.47 -39.86
N MET A 29 -4.04 18.04 -38.85
CA MET A 29 -3.63 19.44 -38.83
C MET A 29 -2.65 19.76 -39.98
N LEU A 30 -1.59 18.94 -40.14
CA LEU A 30 -0.64 19.12 -41.22
C LEU A 30 -1.30 19.01 -42.62
N GLY A 31 -2.17 18.02 -42.80
CA GLY A 31 -2.86 17.85 -44.09
C GLY A 31 -3.82 18.99 -44.44
N LEU A 32 -4.47 19.61 -43.46
CA LEU A 32 -5.35 20.77 -43.70
C LEU A 32 -4.58 22.07 -43.83
N GLN A 33 -3.39 22.21 -43.24
CA GLN A 33 -2.51 23.36 -43.47
C GLN A 33 -2.04 23.43 -44.92
N GLU A 34 -1.77 22.30 -45.58
CA GLU A 34 -1.44 22.22 -47.02
C GLU A 34 -2.59 22.76 -47.91
N LEU A 35 -3.82 22.74 -47.42
CA LEU A 35 -5.00 23.32 -48.09
C LEU A 35 -5.22 24.79 -47.72
N ASN A 36 -4.28 25.46 -47.08
CA ASN A 36 -4.36 26.84 -46.59
C ASN A 36 -5.54 27.09 -45.62
N VAL A 37 -5.97 26.05 -44.88
CA VAL A 37 -7.00 26.20 -43.84
C VAL A 37 -6.32 26.80 -42.59
N PRO A 38 -6.82 27.92 -42.04
CA PRO A 38 -6.26 28.48 -40.82
C PRO A 38 -6.20 27.49 -39.68
N GLY A 39 -5.07 27.38 -38.98
CA GLY A 39 -4.85 26.40 -37.92
C GLY A 39 -5.91 26.44 -36.80
N GLU A 40 -6.48 27.61 -36.55
CA GLU A 40 -7.59 27.80 -35.59
C GLU A 40 -8.86 27.07 -35.99
N GLN A 41 -9.20 27.06 -37.28
CA GLN A 41 -10.37 26.33 -37.81
C GLN A 41 -10.11 24.81 -37.79
N VAL A 42 -8.88 24.40 -38.02
CA VAL A 42 -8.48 22.99 -37.94
C VAL A 42 -8.63 22.48 -36.51
N LEU A 43 -8.15 23.22 -35.52
CA LEU A 43 -8.30 22.87 -34.09
C LEU A 43 -9.78 22.78 -33.68
N LEU A 44 -10.61 23.70 -34.19
CA LEU A 44 -12.06 23.64 -33.94
C LEU A 44 -12.69 22.38 -34.52
N VAL A 45 -12.33 22.01 -35.74
CA VAL A 45 -12.84 20.79 -36.39
C VAL A 45 -12.40 19.54 -35.62
N ILE A 46 -11.14 19.48 -35.21
CA ILE A 46 -10.62 18.37 -34.37
C ILE A 46 -11.38 18.30 -33.04
N PHE A 47 -11.59 19.44 -32.38
CA PHE A 47 -12.36 19.50 -31.13
C PHE A 47 -13.81 19.02 -31.31
N LEU A 48 -14.53 19.52 -32.31
CA LEU A 48 -15.89 19.10 -32.61
C LEU A 48 -15.97 17.62 -32.99
N TYR A 49 -15.01 17.11 -33.74
CA TYR A 49 -14.89 15.69 -34.02
C TYR A 49 -14.72 14.86 -32.73
N ARG A 50 -13.85 15.30 -31.84
CA ARG A 50 -13.63 14.63 -30.54
C ARG A 50 -14.88 14.65 -29.67
N VAL A 51 -15.56 15.78 -29.58
CA VAL A 51 -16.84 15.91 -28.85
C VAL A 51 -17.89 14.98 -29.44
N SER A 52 -18.07 15.00 -30.75
CA SER A 52 -19.12 14.20 -31.43
C SER A 52 -18.84 12.70 -31.38
N TYR A 53 -17.58 12.29 -31.50
CA TYR A 53 -17.21 10.88 -31.63
C TYR A 53 -16.92 10.20 -30.30
N TYR A 54 -16.46 10.93 -29.29
CA TYR A 54 -16.13 10.36 -27.98
C TYR A 54 -17.08 10.81 -26.87
N ILE A 55 -17.36 12.12 -26.76
CA ILE A 55 -18.11 12.65 -25.63
C ILE A 55 -19.59 12.38 -25.76
N VAL A 56 -20.18 12.61 -26.94
CA VAL A 56 -21.61 12.37 -27.18
C VAL A 56 -21.97 10.88 -27.04
N PRO A 57 -21.26 9.93 -27.67
CA PRO A 57 -21.52 8.50 -27.46
C PRO A 57 -21.30 8.05 -26.01
N LEU A 58 -20.32 8.64 -25.31
CA LEU A 58 -20.08 8.36 -23.89
C LEU A 58 -21.28 8.78 -23.04
N ILE A 59 -21.82 9.99 -23.28
CA ILE A 59 -22.99 10.50 -22.55
C ILE A 59 -24.23 9.64 -22.86
N ILE A 60 -24.46 9.31 -24.12
CA ILE A 60 -25.57 8.43 -24.52
C ILE A 60 -25.40 7.05 -23.89
N GLY A 61 -24.21 6.47 -23.96
CA GLY A 61 -23.91 5.20 -23.33
C GLY A 61 -24.13 5.21 -21.81
N LEU A 62 -23.78 6.28 -21.13
CA LEU A 62 -24.05 6.46 -19.69
C LEU A 62 -25.55 6.57 -19.39
N ILE A 63 -26.32 7.27 -20.23
CA ILE A 63 -27.78 7.39 -20.07
C ILE A 63 -28.45 6.04 -20.29
N LEU A 64 -28.08 5.33 -21.36
CA LEU A 64 -28.64 4.00 -21.69
C LEU A 64 -28.28 2.98 -20.59
N TYR A 65 -27.04 3.03 -20.10
CA TYR A 65 -26.59 2.19 -19.02
C TYR A 65 -27.33 2.47 -17.70
N ALA A 66 -27.56 3.74 -17.38
CA ALA A 66 -28.37 4.14 -16.23
C ALA A 66 -29.82 3.70 -16.36
N HIS A 67 -30.39 3.78 -17.55
CA HIS A 67 -31.75 3.30 -17.87
C HIS A 67 -31.85 1.77 -17.75
N GLU A 68 -30.89 1.05 -18.30
CA GLU A 68 -30.86 -0.43 -18.18
C GLU A 68 -30.69 -0.89 -16.74
N MET A 69 -29.88 -0.17 -15.94
CA MET A 69 -29.76 -0.41 -14.52
C MET A 69 -31.07 -0.17 -13.77
N TYR A 70 -31.81 0.89 -14.11
CA TYR A 70 -33.09 1.18 -13.48
C TYR A 70 -34.12 0.06 -13.72
N ILE A 71 -34.13 -0.54 -14.91
CA ILE A 71 -35.02 -1.65 -15.28
C ILE A 71 -34.62 -2.97 -14.58
N LYS A 72 -33.31 -3.21 -14.39
CA LYS A 72 -32.79 -4.45 -13.76
C LYS A 72 -32.76 -4.43 -12.22
N MET A 73 -33.25 -3.38 -11.59
CA MET A 73 -33.24 -3.25 -10.11
C MET A 73 -34.24 -4.16 -9.39
N GLU A 74 -35.00 -4.99 -10.09
CA GLU A 74 -36.03 -5.84 -9.49
C GLU A 74 -35.57 -7.25 -9.07
N ASP A 75 -34.34 -7.68 -9.36
CA ASP A 75 -33.85 -9.02 -9.01
C ASP A 75 -32.46 -9.02 -8.34
N ASN A 76 -32.22 -10.01 -7.47
CA ASN A 76 -31.09 -10.29 -6.57
C ASN A 76 -29.63 -10.11 -7.10
N THR A 77 -29.41 -9.54 -8.23
CA THR A 77 -28.10 -9.12 -8.79
C THR A 77 -27.62 -7.75 -8.31
N THR A 78 -28.35 -7.14 -7.37
CA THR A 78 -28.14 -5.75 -6.89
C THR A 78 -26.75 -5.49 -6.31
N ASN A 79 -26.12 -6.47 -5.69
CA ASN A 79 -24.81 -6.28 -5.03
C ASN A 79 -23.62 -6.16 -6.02
N ILE A 80 -23.62 -6.91 -7.10
CA ILE A 80 -22.53 -6.86 -8.10
C ILE A 80 -22.64 -5.60 -8.96
N ILE A 81 -23.86 -5.27 -9.36
CA ILE A 81 -24.17 -4.10 -10.21
C ILE A 81 -23.95 -2.80 -9.43
N SER A 82 -24.35 -2.73 -8.14
CA SER A 82 -24.10 -1.57 -7.30
C SER A 82 -22.60 -1.30 -7.11
N ASN A 83 -21.80 -2.34 -6.95
CA ASN A 83 -20.34 -2.23 -6.81
C ASN A 83 -19.62 -1.77 -8.08
N VAL A 84 -20.09 -2.19 -9.27
CA VAL A 84 -19.53 -1.76 -10.57
C VAL A 84 -19.96 -0.32 -10.87
N SER A 85 -21.25 -0.01 -10.73
CA SER A 85 -21.81 1.33 -10.90
C SER A 85 -21.13 2.36 -9.97
N SER A 86 -20.90 1.97 -8.74
CA SER A 86 -20.24 2.81 -7.77
C SER A 86 -18.78 3.14 -8.13
N LYS A 87 -18.06 2.16 -8.66
CA LYS A 87 -16.67 2.36 -9.14
C LYS A 87 -16.61 3.28 -10.36
N ILE A 88 -17.63 3.25 -11.22
CA ILE A 88 -17.70 4.13 -12.39
C ILE A 88 -18.08 5.56 -11.96
N ALA A 89 -19.08 5.72 -11.11
CA ALA A 89 -19.60 7.02 -10.69
C ALA A 89 -18.52 7.94 -10.10
N TYR A 90 -17.74 7.48 -9.11
CA TYR A 90 -16.71 8.35 -8.51
C TYR A 90 -15.56 8.65 -9.47
N ARG A 91 -15.22 7.73 -10.40
CA ARG A 91 -14.21 8.00 -11.44
C ARG A 91 -14.70 9.06 -12.42
N THR A 92 -15.94 8.96 -12.83
CA THR A 92 -16.57 9.95 -13.71
C THR A 92 -16.57 11.33 -13.08
N ILE A 93 -16.95 11.45 -11.80
CA ILE A 93 -16.89 12.71 -11.06
C ILE A 93 -15.45 13.24 -10.99
N SER A 94 -14.48 12.39 -10.64
CA SER A 94 -13.08 12.79 -10.60
C SER A 94 -12.59 13.33 -11.94
N ILE A 95 -12.97 12.69 -13.05
CA ILE A 95 -12.63 13.12 -14.41
C ILE A 95 -13.34 14.44 -14.75
N LEU A 96 -14.62 14.58 -14.45
CA LEU A 96 -15.37 15.82 -14.71
C LEU A 96 -14.78 17.01 -13.95
N VAL A 97 -14.49 16.86 -12.64
CA VAL A 97 -13.87 17.91 -11.84
C VAL A 97 -12.45 18.24 -12.34
N PHE A 98 -11.68 17.22 -12.74
CA PHE A 98 -10.35 17.42 -13.34
C PHE A 98 -10.43 18.20 -14.66
N LEU A 99 -11.36 17.82 -15.55
CA LEU A 99 -11.58 18.50 -16.82
C LEU A 99 -12.02 19.94 -16.59
N THR A 100 -12.90 20.19 -15.63
CA THR A 100 -13.32 21.56 -15.26
C THR A 100 -12.12 22.41 -14.84
N GLY A 101 -11.27 21.89 -13.94
CA GLY A 101 -10.05 22.58 -13.53
C GLY A 101 -9.11 22.86 -14.70
N THR A 102 -8.90 21.86 -15.57
CA THR A 102 -8.05 21.98 -16.77
C THR A 102 -8.61 23.01 -17.76
N LEU A 103 -9.92 22.99 -18.02
CA LEU A 103 -10.57 23.97 -18.91
C LEU A 103 -10.46 25.39 -18.37
N LEU A 104 -10.62 25.59 -17.05
CA LEU A 104 -10.43 26.91 -16.42
C LEU A 104 -8.98 27.39 -16.58
N LEU A 105 -8.00 26.51 -16.44
CA LEU A 105 -6.60 26.84 -16.65
C LEU A 105 -6.32 27.20 -18.11
N ILE A 106 -6.81 26.42 -19.07
CA ILE A 106 -6.63 26.69 -20.51
C ILE A 106 -7.30 28.02 -20.89
N HIS A 107 -8.53 28.25 -20.41
CA HIS A 107 -9.25 29.52 -20.69
C HIS A 107 -8.50 30.72 -20.13
N ALA A 108 -7.91 30.61 -18.95
CA ALA A 108 -7.12 31.70 -18.37
C ALA A 108 -5.78 31.94 -19.08
N ALA A 109 -5.18 30.87 -19.67
CA ALA A 109 -3.90 30.98 -20.40
C ALA A 109 -4.07 31.54 -21.83
N ILE A 110 -5.17 31.20 -22.51
CA ILE A 110 -5.38 31.51 -23.94
C ILE A 110 -6.81 32.06 -24.16
N PRO A 111 -7.10 33.27 -23.66
CA PRO A 111 -8.45 33.83 -23.74
C PRO A 111 -8.96 33.96 -25.20
N ASN A 112 -8.07 34.26 -26.15
CA ASN A 112 -8.41 34.49 -27.54
C ASN A 112 -8.85 33.21 -28.32
N VAL A 113 -8.48 32.03 -27.88
CA VAL A 113 -8.91 30.77 -28.54
C VAL A 113 -10.38 30.47 -28.24
N VAL A 114 -10.83 30.79 -27.04
CA VAL A 114 -12.22 30.59 -26.62
C VAL A 114 -13.15 31.60 -27.23
N ASP A 115 -12.71 32.84 -27.41
CA ASP A 115 -13.51 33.92 -28.04
C ASP A 115 -13.73 33.70 -29.55
N LYS A 116 -12.85 32.92 -30.20
CA LYS A 116 -12.97 32.56 -31.63
C LYS A 116 -13.85 31.35 -31.87
N VAL A 117 -14.14 30.53 -30.85
CA VAL A 117 -15.13 29.45 -30.94
C VAL A 117 -16.52 30.10 -30.90
N GLY A 118 -17.14 30.27 -32.07
CA GLY A 118 -18.34 31.10 -32.32
C GLY A 118 -19.58 30.84 -31.43
N ILE A 119 -19.63 29.69 -30.74
CA ILE A 119 -20.69 29.36 -29.76
C ILE A 119 -20.56 30.17 -28.47
N LEU A 120 -19.33 30.55 -28.10
CA LEU A 120 -19.05 31.31 -26.87
C LEU A 120 -19.07 32.85 -27.11
N ARG A 121 -18.92 33.29 -28.37
CA ARG A 121 -18.89 34.71 -28.74
C ARG A 121 -20.22 35.42 -28.48
N HIS A 122 -21.35 34.69 -28.48
CA HIS A 122 -22.67 35.30 -28.24
C HIS A 122 -22.92 35.70 -26.78
N SER A 123 -22.14 35.11 -25.85
CA SER A 123 -22.26 35.39 -24.41
C SER A 123 -21.39 36.57 -23.93
N THR A 124 -20.32 36.92 -24.65
CA THR A 124 -19.39 37.98 -24.24
C THR A 124 -19.84 39.37 -24.71
N ASN A 125 -20.66 39.47 -25.76
CA ASN A 125 -21.18 40.76 -26.27
C ASN A 125 -22.32 41.35 -25.43
N LEU A 126 -22.85 40.64 -24.45
CA LEU A 126 -23.93 41.12 -23.56
C LEU A 126 -23.44 41.87 -22.32
N LEU A 127 -22.14 41.97 -22.11
CA LEU A 127 -21.56 42.57 -20.93
C LEU A 127 -20.63 43.75 -21.31
N MET A 128 -21.08 44.96 -21.03
CA MET A 128 -20.23 46.15 -20.92
C MET A 128 -19.34 46.08 -19.67
N MET A 129 -18.47 45.05 -19.54
CA MET A 129 -17.49 45.01 -18.46
C MET A 129 -16.19 45.71 -18.87
N ASN A 130 -15.62 46.50 -17.97
CA ASN A 130 -14.33 47.14 -18.13
C ASN A 130 -13.22 46.14 -18.32
N LYS A 131 -12.25 46.40 -19.19
CA LYS A 131 -11.07 45.51 -19.46
C LYS A 131 -10.28 45.14 -18.20
N GLU A 132 -10.32 45.96 -17.15
CA GLU A 132 -9.65 45.68 -15.87
C GLU A 132 -10.39 44.65 -15.02
N GLU A 133 -11.73 44.66 -15.02
CA GLU A 133 -12.54 43.67 -14.32
C GLU A 133 -12.40 42.26 -14.96
N LEU A 134 -12.34 42.20 -16.29
CA LEU A 134 -12.03 40.96 -17.02
C LEU A 134 -10.63 40.40 -16.69
N ARG A 135 -9.66 41.28 -16.44
CA ARG A 135 -8.29 40.88 -16.04
C ARG A 135 -8.23 40.25 -14.64
N LEU A 136 -8.91 40.84 -13.66
CA LEU A 136 -9.00 40.30 -12.30
C LEU A 136 -9.70 38.93 -12.30
N LEU A 137 -10.75 38.80 -13.07
CA LEU A 137 -11.57 37.61 -13.20
C LEU A 137 -10.82 36.40 -13.80
N ASN A 138 -9.90 36.62 -14.75
CA ASN A 138 -9.09 35.56 -15.33
C ASN A 138 -8.01 35.04 -14.35
N LYS A 139 -7.46 35.93 -13.52
CA LYS A 139 -6.42 35.56 -12.53
C LYS A 139 -6.97 34.65 -11.43
N GLU A 140 -8.18 34.91 -10.94
CA GLU A 140 -8.85 34.05 -9.95
C GLU A 140 -9.18 32.65 -10.50
N SER A 141 -9.53 32.59 -11.79
CA SER A 141 -9.81 31.31 -12.46
C SER A 141 -8.61 30.33 -12.46
N ILE A 142 -7.37 30.86 -12.46
CA ILE A 142 -6.16 30.07 -12.34
C ILE A 142 -6.10 29.37 -10.97
N VAL A 143 -6.33 30.13 -9.90
CA VAL A 143 -6.31 29.57 -8.53
C VAL A 143 -7.39 28.50 -8.35
N VAL A 144 -8.61 28.79 -8.81
CA VAL A 144 -9.73 27.82 -8.77
C VAL A 144 -9.43 26.59 -9.61
N GLY A 145 -8.80 26.76 -10.78
CA GLY A 145 -8.39 25.65 -11.64
C GLY A 145 -7.41 24.68 -10.95
N PHE A 146 -6.36 25.20 -10.32
CA PHE A 146 -5.41 24.38 -9.54
C PHE A 146 -6.09 23.68 -8.37
N LEU A 147 -6.98 24.36 -7.64
CA LEU A 147 -7.76 23.76 -6.55
C LEU A 147 -8.67 22.63 -7.04
N LEU A 148 -9.37 22.81 -8.15
CA LEU A 148 -10.23 21.76 -8.72
C LEU A 148 -9.42 20.55 -9.18
N ILE A 149 -8.23 20.76 -9.77
CA ILE A 149 -7.32 19.66 -10.10
C ILE A 149 -6.90 18.93 -8.82
N ALA A 150 -6.48 19.62 -7.78
CA ALA A 150 -6.10 19.01 -6.50
C ALA A 150 -7.27 18.21 -5.90
N ILE A 151 -8.48 18.77 -5.86
CA ILE A 151 -9.67 18.11 -5.33
C ILE A 151 -10.05 16.88 -6.16
N SER A 152 -9.98 16.96 -7.49
CA SER A 152 -10.31 15.83 -8.35
C SER A 152 -9.48 14.59 -7.99
N ARG A 153 -8.23 14.79 -7.56
CA ARG A 153 -7.35 13.70 -7.10
C ARG A 153 -7.81 13.13 -5.75
N LEU A 154 -8.31 14.00 -4.85
CA LEU A 154 -8.80 13.58 -3.53
C LEU A 154 -10.12 12.80 -3.60
N ILE A 155 -10.97 13.03 -4.59
CA ILE A 155 -12.24 12.31 -4.79
C ILE A 155 -12.00 10.78 -4.82
N SER A 156 -10.88 10.33 -5.35
CA SER A 156 -10.52 8.91 -5.42
C SER A 156 -10.37 8.23 -4.04
N TYR A 157 -10.25 8.98 -2.96
CA TYR A 157 -10.16 8.45 -1.59
C TYR A 157 -11.52 8.19 -0.95
N LYS A 158 -12.64 8.62 -1.58
CA LYS A 158 -14.02 8.37 -1.15
C LYS A 158 -14.33 8.83 0.28
N SER A 159 -13.67 9.88 0.77
CA SER A 159 -13.88 10.42 2.12
C SER A 159 -15.09 11.37 2.17
N LYS A 160 -15.88 11.28 3.25
CA LYS A 160 -17.01 12.19 3.53
C LYS A 160 -16.58 13.66 3.60
N LYS A 161 -15.38 13.93 4.11
CA LYS A 161 -14.85 15.31 4.21
C LYS A 161 -14.47 15.85 2.83
N VAL A 162 -13.87 15.01 1.96
CA VAL A 162 -13.57 15.40 0.57
C VAL A 162 -14.86 15.71 -0.19
N TYR A 163 -15.90 14.91 -0.01
CA TYR A 163 -17.21 15.18 -0.60
C TYR A 163 -17.76 16.56 -0.22
N LYS A 164 -17.77 16.88 1.08
CA LYS A 164 -18.25 18.17 1.58
C LYS A 164 -17.44 19.34 0.98
N SER A 165 -16.12 19.26 0.98
CA SER A 165 -15.26 20.31 0.41
C SER A 165 -15.43 20.45 -1.11
N THR A 166 -15.61 19.33 -1.84
CA THR A 166 -15.90 19.37 -3.27
C THR A 166 -17.24 20.06 -3.55
N LEU A 167 -18.28 19.71 -2.78
CA LEU A 167 -19.60 20.33 -2.91
C LEU A 167 -19.53 21.84 -2.66
N ILE A 168 -18.85 22.26 -1.58
CA ILE A 168 -18.66 23.69 -1.27
C ILE A 168 -17.97 24.41 -2.42
N LEU A 169 -16.91 23.84 -3.00
CA LEU A 169 -16.19 24.46 -4.11
C LEU A 169 -17.00 24.53 -5.40
N VAL A 170 -17.79 23.50 -5.70
CA VAL A 170 -18.68 23.53 -6.87
C VAL A 170 -19.77 24.60 -6.69
N VAL A 171 -20.34 24.74 -5.49
CA VAL A 171 -21.30 25.80 -5.17
C VAL A 171 -20.65 27.17 -5.30
N LEU A 172 -19.45 27.38 -4.75
CA LEU A 172 -18.70 28.63 -4.88
C LEU A 172 -18.38 28.95 -6.35
N ALA A 173 -17.94 27.95 -7.12
CA ALA A 173 -17.69 28.08 -8.55
C ALA A 173 -18.97 28.47 -9.31
N SER A 174 -20.13 27.91 -8.92
CA SER A 174 -21.43 28.27 -9.50
C SER A 174 -21.83 29.70 -9.19
N ILE A 175 -21.65 30.17 -7.95
CA ILE A 175 -21.92 31.54 -7.55
C ILE A 175 -21.01 32.50 -8.34
N VAL A 176 -19.72 32.21 -8.43
CA VAL A 176 -18.77 33.01 -9.22
C VAL A 176 -19.16 33.02 -10.69
N ALA A 177 -19.57 31.89 -11.27
CA ALA A 177 -20.03 31.83 -12.65
C ALA A 177 -21.30 32.66 -12.91
N ILE A 178 -22.24 32.70 -11.96
CA ILE A 178 -23.46 33.53 -12.05
C ILE A 178 -23.12 35.01 -11.94
N VAL A 179 -22.30 35.40 -10.95
CA VAL A 179 -21.89 36.81 -10.76
C VAL A 179 -21.12 37.33 -11.98
N LYS A 180 -20.30 36.47 -12.59
CA LYS A 180 -19.53 36.79 -13.81
C LYS A 180 -20.38 36.74 -15.08
N ASN A 181 -21.63 36.34 -15.00
CA ASN A 181 -22.51 36.13 -16.16
C ASN A 181 -21.82 35.27 -17.25
N SER A 182 -21.08 34.22 -16.81
CA SER A 182 -20.25 33.38 -17.66
C SER A 182 -21.11 32.36 -18.43
N GLY A 183 -21.88 32.82 -19.40
CA GLY A 183 -22.65 32.02 -20.36
C GLY A 183 -23.53 30.91 -19.78
N CYS A 184 -24.75 30.77 -20.25
CA CYS A 184 -25.76 29.84 -19.77
C CYS A 184 -25.24 28.36 -19.72
N LEU A 185 -24.39 27.96 -20.69
CA LEU A 185 -23.82 26.60 -20.77
C LEU A 185 -22.90 26.26 -19.61
N ASN A 186 -22.08 27.20 -19.12
CA ASN A 186 -21.19 26.99 -18.00
C ASN A 186 -21.97 26.80 -16.69
N ILE A 187 -23.04 27.59 -16.51
CA ILE A 187 -23.93 27.49 -15.35
C ILE A 187 -24.67 26.14 -15.37
N ILE A 188 -25.21 25.74 -16.52
CA ILE A 188 -25.89 24.44 -16.70
C ILE A 188 -24.91 23.30 -16.39
N TYR A 189 -23.67 23.35 -16.88
CA TYR A 189 -22.65 22.34 -16.61
C TYR A 189 -22.34 22.23 -15.10
N LEU A 190 -22.17 23.34 -14.39
CA LEU A 190 -21.90 23.33 -12.95
C LEU A 190 -23.10 22.80 -12.14
N ILE A 191 -24.33 23.10 -12.58
CA ILE A 191 -25.55 22.55 -11.98
C ILE A 191 -25.58 21.02 -12.17
N ILE A 192 -25.32 20.54 -13.39
CA ILE A 192 -25.25 19.09 -13.69
C ILE A 192 -24.17 18.42 -12.83
N LEU A 193 -22.99 19.02 -12.70
CA LEU A 193 -21.92 18.51 -11.85
C LEU A 193 -22.36 18.45 -10.38
N GLY A 194 -23.07 19.46 -9.88
CA GLY A 194 -23.65 19.48 -8.54
C GLY A 194 -24.69 18.36 -8.33
N ILE A 195 -25.56 18.12 -9.29
CA ILE A 195 -26.55 17.03 -9.26
C ILE A 195 -25.85 15.66 -9.24
N VAL A 196 -24.86 15.44 -10.10
CA VAL A 196 -24.08 14.20 -10.15
C VAL A 196 -23.35 13.96 -8.82
N LEU A 197 -22.75 15.00 -8.24
CA LEU A 197 -22.15 14.94 -6.91
C LEU A 197 -23.18 14.56 -5.83
N TYR A 198 -24.36 15.15 -5.86
CA TYR A 198 -25.43 14.87 -4.89
C TYR A 198 -25.88 13.39 -4.96
N ILE A 199 -26.14 12.88 -6.16
CA ILE A 199 -26.53 11.48 -6.38
C ILE A 199 -25.43 10.52 -5.90
N SER A 200 -24.18 10.91 -6.04
CA SER A 200 -23.01 10.10 -5.66
C SER A 200 -22.65 10.15 -4.18
N LYS A 201 -23.42 10.82 -3.33
CA LYS A 201 -23.15 10.97 -1.89
C LYS A 201 -22.87 9.63 -1.18
N GLY A 202 -23.62 8.58 -1.51
CA GLY A 202 -23.46 7.24 -0.92
C GLY A 202 -22.10 6.57 -1.20
N GLN A 203 -21.35 7.06 -2.21
CA GLN A 203 -20.02 6.55 -2.55
C GLN A 203 -18.91 7.04 -1.62
N PHE A 204 -19.17 8.10 -0.86
CA PHE A 204 -18.21 8.72 0.05
C PHE A 204 -18.45 8.22 1.46
N TYR A 205 -18.12 6.96 1.71
CA TYR A 205 -18.42 6.25 2.96
C TYR A 205 -17.28 6.30 3.98
N ARG A 206 -16.06 6.66 3.57
CA ARG A 206 -14.89 6.68 4.45
C ARG A 206 -14.94 7.82 5.44
N ASP A 207 -14.72 7.50 6.71
CA ASP A 207 -14.69 8.48 7.79
C ASP A 207 -13.34 9.19 7.87
N SER A 208 -12.26 8.49 7.50
CA SER A 208 -10.91 9.04 7.49
C SER A 208 -10.25 8.94 6.12
N PHE A 209 -9.22 9.74 5.98
CA PHE A 209 -8.45 9.88 4.76
C PHE A 209 -6.98 9.67 5.07
N ILE A 210 -6.40 8.63 4.49
CA ILE A 210 -4.96 8.37 4.58
C ILE A 210 -4.37 8.51 3.20
N MET A 211 -3.44 9.44 3.06
CA MET A 211 -2.78 9.70 1.79
C MET A 211 -1.77 8.59 1.50
N LYS A 212 -1.94 7.92 0.37
CA LYS A 212 -1.00 6.89 -0.10
C LYS A 212 0.19 7.55 -0.77
N TRP A 213 1.39 7.16 -0.40
CA TRP A 213 2.64 7.75 -0.92
C TRP A 213 2.75 7.72 -2.45
N ASP A 214 2.38 6.60 -3.06
CA ASP A 214 2.36 6.42 -4.51
C ASP A 214 1.39 7.38 -5.22
N LYS A 215 0.25 7.67 -4.60
CA LYS A 215 -0.70 8.64 -5.11
C LYS A 215 -0.23 10.08 -4.89
N LEU A 216 0.32 10.38 -3.72
CA LEU A 216 0.83 11.72 -3.39
C LEU A 216 1.89 12.17 -4.39
N VAL A 217 2.90 11.34 -4.63
CA VAL A 217 3.98 11.64 -5.60
C VAL A 217 3.39 11.91 -7.00
N ARG A 218 2.47 11.08 -7.46
CA ARG A 218 1.81 11.26 -8.74
C ARG A 218 0.99 12.56 -8.80
N ASP A 219 0.27 12.88 -7.74
CA ASP A 219 -0.60 14.05 -7.69
C ASP A 219 0.23 15.36 -7.65
N ILE A 220 1.37 15.36 -6.95
CA ILE A 220 2.36 16.45 -6.99
C ILE A 220 2.96 16.58 -8.40
N LEU A 221 3.35 15.47 -9.05
CA LEU A 221 3.88 15.50 -10.41
C LEU A 221 2.88 16.08 -11.41
N ILE A 222 1.60 15.75 -11.31
CA ILE A 222 0.55 16.31 -12.16
C ILE A 222 0.43 17.84 -11.95
N LEU A 223 0.35 18.30 -10.71
CA LEU A 223 0.29 19.73 -10.40
C LEU A 223 1.54 20.47 -10.89
N THR A 224 2.71 19.88 -10.72
CA THR A 224 3.99 20.44 -11.19
C THR A 224 4.03 20.50 -12.73
N ALA A 225 3.51 19.48 -13.43
CA ALA A 225 3.43 19.48 -14.88
C ALA A 225 2.53 20.65 -15.40
N PHE A 226 1.41 20.90 -14.75
CA PHE A 226 0.57 22.06 -15.07
C PHE A 226 1.28 23.39 -14.80
N LEU A 227 2.01 23.50 -13.69
CA LEU A 227 2.80 24.70 -13.39
C LEU A 227 3.89 24.94 -14.46
N ILE A 228 4.63 23.90 -14.85
CA ILE A 228 5.65 23.98 -15.88
C ILE A 228 5.03 24.39 -17.23
N LEU A 229 3.88 23.80 -17.58
CA LEU A 229 3.15 24.16 -18.79
C LEU A 229 2.79 25.66 -18.79
N TYR A 230 2.32 26.18 -17.66
CA TYR A 230 2.01 27.60 -17.50
C TYR A 230 3.23 28.52 -17.61
N ILE A 231 4.35 28.14 -17.00
CA ILE A 231 5.63 28.88 -17.12
C ILE A 231 6.09 28.89 -18.57
N PHE A 232 6.01 27.73 -19.26
CA PHE A 232 6.41 27.61 -20.66
C PHE A 232 5.54 28.45 -21.60
N THR A 233 4.22 28.43 -21.43
CA THR A 233 3.30 29.26 -22.23
C THR A 233 3.54 30.75 -22.03
N ASN A 234 3.89 31.15 -20.81
CA ASN A 234 4.23 32.53 -20.50
C ASN A 234 5.56 32.97 -21.11
N TYR A 235 6.58 32.10 -21.11
CA TYR A 235 7.92 32.40 -21.65
C TYR A 235 7.89 32.56 -23.18
N ASN A 236 7.10 31.74 -23.88
CA ASN A 236 6.95 31.78 -25.35
C ASN A 236 5.89 32.77 -25.85
N SER A 237 5.37 33.65 -25.00
CA SER A 237 4.32 34.62 -25.36
C SER A 237 4.72 35.58 -26.48
N SER A 238 6.02 35.87 -26.66
CA SER A 238 6.57 36.68 -27.76
C SER A 238 6.39 36.00 -29.13
N TYR A 239 6.38 34.71 -29.21
CA TYR A 239 6.19 33.94 -30.47
C TYR A 239 4.73 33.91 -30.93
N TRP A 240 3.77 34.03 -29.99
CA TRP A 240 2.33 33.93 -30.27
C TRP A 240 1.59 35.26 -30.29
N GLN A 241 2.31 36.40 -30.31
CA GLN A 241 1.71 37.75 -30.21
C GLN A 241 0.76 37.96 -29.02
N ILE A 242 0.96 37.24 -27.91
CA ILE A 242 0.11 37.29 -26.71
C ILE A 242 0.76 38.18 -25.62
N SER A 243 1.51 39.19 -26.02
CA SER A 243 2.34 40.01 -25.12
C SER A 243 1.60 40.81 -24.07
N TYR A 244 0.27 40.85 -24.12
CA TYR A 244 -0.51 41.73 -23.25
C TYR A 244 -0.97 41.12 -21.92
N TYR A 245 -0.76 39.82 -21.67
CA TYR A 245 -1.29 39.11 -20.50
C TYR A 245 -0.21 38.56 -19.55
N SER A 246 1.08 38.73 -19.83
CA SER A 246 2.14 37.97 -19.19
C SER A 246 2.42 38.28 -17.71
N GLU A 247 2.26 39.53 -17.26
CA GLU A 247 2.74 39.95 -15.91
C GLU A 247 1.95 39.39 -14.71
N GLY A 248 0.76 38.86 -14.89
CA GLY A 248 -0.05 38.32 -13.79
C GLY A 248 -0.13 36.81 -13.76
N ILE A 249 0.01 36.15 -14.92
CA ILE A 249 -0.24 34.71 -15.05
C ILE A 249 0.74 33.88 -14.23
N LEU A 250 2.04 34.17 -14.29
CA LEU A 250 3.05 33.49 -13.52
C LEU A 250 2.83 33.59 -12.02
N LYS A 251 2.54 34.84 -11.53
CA LYS A 251 2.27 35.09 -10.12
C LYS A 251 1.06 34.30 -9.62
N PHE A 252 -0.05 34.35 -10.36
CA PHE A 252 -1.27 33.64 -9.97
C PHE A 252 -1.20 32.14 -10.15
N SER A 253 -0.39 31.62 -11.10
CA SER A 253 -0.12 30.17 -11.20
C SER A 253 0.72 29.66 -10.04
N LEU A 254 1.73 30.41 -9.58
CA LEU A 254 2.48 30.08 -8.37
C LEU A 254 1.59 30.13 -7.11
N ILE A 255 0.76 31.16 -6.99
CA ILE A 255 -0.21 31.26 -5.88
C ILE A 255 -1.18 30.07 -5.91
N GLY A 256 -1.78 29.79 -7.07
CA GLY A 256 -2.73 28.68 -7.21
C GLY A 256 -2.10 27.33 -6.91
N PHE A 257 -0.89 27.09 -7.41
CA PHE A 257 -0.11 25.89 -7.08
C PHE A 257 0.16 25.77 -5.58
N THR A 258 0.63 26.85 -4.95
CA THR A 258 0.92 26.87 -3.50
C THR A 258 -0.33 26.61 -2.69
N ILE A 259 -1.46 27.25 -3.03
CA ILE A 259 -2.75 27.03 -2.35
C ILE A 259 -3.22 25.58 -2.54
N ALA A 260 -3.06 24.99 -3.73
CA ALA A 260 -3.42 23.61 -4.00
C ALA A 260 -2.57 22.62 -3.15
N ILE A 261 -1.26 22.85 -3.03
CA ILE A 261 -0.38 22.05 -2.17
C ILE A 261 -0.74 22.23 -0.69
N LEU A 262 -0.96 23.46 -0.23
CA LEU A 262 -1.41 23.71 1.15
C LEU A 262 -2.75 23.04 1.44
N TYR A 263 -3.68 23.08 0.51
CA TYR A 263 -4.97 22.39 0.64
C TYR A 263 -4.78 20.87 0.76
N LEU A 264 -3.92 20.25 -0.07
CA LEU A 264 -3.57 18.83 0.05
C LEU A 264 -2.96 18.52 1.42
N ALA A 265 -2.04 19.36 1.90
CA ALA A 265 -1.40 19.20 3.21
C ALA A 265 -2.40 19.31 4.37
N ILE A 266 -3.30 20.32 4.33
CA ILE A 266 -4.35 20.51 5.32
C ILE A 266 -5.30 19.30 5.34
N MET A 267 -5.73 18.84 4.17
CA MET A 267 -6.61 17.67 4.05
C MET A 267 -5.94 16.40 4.59
N TYR A 268 -4.66 16.25 4.37
CA TYR A 268 -3.87 15.15 4.95
C TYR A 268 -3.84 15.23 6.48
N TYR A 269 -3.49 16.40 7.02
CA TYR A 269 -3.31 16.58 8.46
C TYR A 269 -4.64 16.44 9.23
N THR A 270 -5.71 17.08 8.75
CA THR A 270 -7.02 17.11 9.44
C THR A 270 -7.84 15.83 9.32
N ASN A 271 -7.49 14.94 8.39
CA ASN A 271 -8.25 13.70 8.13
C ASN A 271 -7.56 12.44 8.64
N LYS A 272 -6.41 12.56 9.32
CA LYS A 272 -5.75 11.43 9.95
C LYS A 272 -6.68 10.90 11.06
N SER A 273 -7.18 9.67 10.90
CA SER A 273 -8.02 9.04 11.91
C SER A 273 -7.17 8.43 13.01
N ASN A 274 -7.58 8.66 14.26
CA ASN A 274 -7.08 7.91 15.41
C ASN A 274 -8.05 6.80 15.84
N ASP A 275 -9.18 6.63 15.15
CA ASP A 275 -10.31 5.81 15.59
C ASP A 275 -10.23 4.34 15.13
N PHE A 276 -9.14 3.93 14.46
CA PHE A 276 -8.93 2.51 14.19
C PHE A 276 -8.69 1.76 15.50
N PRO A 277 -9.34 0.62 15.76
CA PRO A 277 -9.17 -0.13 17.00
C PRO A 277 -7.70 -0.42 17.28
N LYS A 278 -7.24 -0.12 18.49
CA LYS A 278 -5.83 -0.29 18.90
C LYS A 278 -5.78 -0.98 20.26
N MET A 279 -6.40 -2.15 20.31
CA MET A 279 -6.40 -2.96 21.54
C MET A 279 -4.97 -3.44 21.85
N ARG A 280 -4.58 -3.40 23.12
CA ARG A 280 -3.29 -3.85 23.60
C ARG A 280 -3.41 -5.17 24.35
N LEU A 281 -2.30 -5.88 24.52
CA LEU A 281 -2.24 -7.16 25.22
C LEU A 281 -2.98 -7.15 26.56
N LYS A 282 -2.73 -6.14 27.41
CA LYS A 282 -3.33 -6.01 28.75
C LYS A 282 -4.86 -5.95 28.74
N GLU A 283 -5.45 -5.51 27.65
CA GLU A 283 -6.92 -5.34 27.51
C GLU A 283 -7.63 -6.64 27.11
N CYS A 284 -6.90 -7.64 26.59
CA CYS A 284 -7.47 -8.85 26.01
C CYS A 284 -6.66 -10.13 26.30
N GLU A 285 -5.78 -10.10 27.30
CA GLU A 285 -4.88 -11.24 27.60
C GLU A 285 -5.65 -12.52 27.90
N GLU A 286 -6.76 -12.44 28.63
CA GLU A 286 -7.60 -13.61 28.95
C GLU A 286 -8.28 -14.19 27.70
N ASP A 287 -8.78 -13.32 26.80
CA ASP A 287 -9.38 -13.75 25.54
C ASP A 287 -8.31 -14.47 24.66
N ILE A 288 -7.08 -13.96 24.63
CA ILE A 288 -5.95 -14.59 23.91
C ILE A 288 -5.63 -15.96 24.48
N LYS A 289 -5.52 -16.09 25.81
CA LYS A 289 -5.26 -17.38 26.47
C LYS A 289 -6.37 -18.39 26.16
N MET A 290 -7.62 -17.97 26.17
CA MET A 290 -8.76 -18.84 25.83
C MET A 290 -8.66 -19.33 24.39
N ILE A 291 -8.33 -18.45 23.43
CA ILE A 291 -8.19 -18.82 22.02
C ILE A 291 -7.03 -19.80 21.84
N LEU A 292 -5.85 -19.50 22.39
CA LEU A 292 -4.65 -20.33 22.23
C LEU A 292 -4.75 -21.69 22.94
N ASN A 293 -5.57 -21.81 23.97
CA ASN A 293 -5.86 -23.08 24.63
C ASN A 293 -6.88 -23.95 23.87
N LYS A 294 -7.76 -23.32 23.07
CA LYS A 294 -8.86 -23.99 22.38
C LYS A 294 -8.55 -24.35 20.94
N TYR A 295 -7.78 -23.52 20.26
CA TYR A 295 -7.50 -23.64 18.82
C TYR A 295 -6.00 -23.80 18.55
N GLU A 296 -5.68 -24.47 17.46
CA GLU A 296 -4.30 -24.60 17.04
C GLU A 296 -3.66 -23.23 16.73
N GLY A 297 -2.42 -23.06 17.16
CA GLY A 297 -1.64 -21.86 16.90
C GLY A 297 -0.98 -21.86 15.54
N SER A 298 -0.16 -20.86 15.31
CA SER A 298 0.65 -20.72 14.11
C SER A 298 2.05 -20.22 14.46
N PRO A 299 3.01 -20.36 13.54
CA PRO A 299 4.28 -19.68 13.68
C PRO A 299 4.05 -18.20 13.98
N MET A 300 4.87 -17.63 14.84
CA MET A 300 4.84 -16.19 15.21
C MET A 300 3.71 -15.75 16.14
N ILE A 301 2.72 -16.60 16.51
CA ILE A 301 1.65 -16.13 17.41
C ILE A 301 2.17 -15.77 18.80
N HIS A 302 3.20 -16.44 19.28
CA HIS A 302 3.82 -16.14 20.57
C HIS A 302 4.32 -14.69 20.69
N TYR A 303 4.64 -14.04 19.55
CA TYR A 303 5.02 -12.62 19.51
C TYR A 303 3.92 -11.67 20.00
N VAL A 304 2.70 -12.13 20.23
CA VAL A 304 1.63 -11.33 20.84
C VAL A 304 2.04 -10.83 22.24
N TYR A 305 2.84 -11.62 22.97
CA TYR A 305 3.31 -11.30 24.31
C TYR A 305 4.45 -10.27 24.35
N LEU A 306 4.99 -9.85 23.20
CA LEU A 306 5.94 -8.74 23.12
C LEU A 306 5.31 -7.37 23.41
N ASP A 307 3.98 -7.27 23.37
CA ASP A 307 3.20 -6.03 23.54
C ASP A 307 3.73 -4.84 22.70
N ASP A 308 4.32 -5.16 21.54
CA ASP A 308 4.75 -4.18 20.54
C ASP A 308 3.75 -4.04 19.39
N LYS A 309 2.70 -4.86 19.39
CA LYS A 309 1.65 -4.93 18.38
C LYS A 309 0.28 -4.60 18.96
N TYR A 310 -0.64 -4.24 18.08
CA TYR A 310 -2.06 -4.18 18.40
C TYR A 310 -2.72 -5.53 18.11
N ILE A 311 -3.83 -5.77 18.79
CA ILE A 311 -4.58 -7.01 18.70
C ILE A 311 -5.94 -6.71 18.08
N TYR A 312 -6.35 -7.56 17.15
CA TYR A 312 -7.69 -7.58 16.59
C TYR A 312 -8.36 -8.89 17.00
N LEU A 313 -9.50 -8.78 17.65
CA LEU A 313 -10.42 -9.87 17.92
C LEU A 313 -11.69 -9.64 17.10
N ASN A 314 -12.25 -10.71 16.52
CA ASN A 314 -13.56 -10.63 15.90
C ASN A 314 -14.64 -10.38 16.97
N LYS A 315 -15.90 -10.15 16.54
CA LYS A 315 -17.01 -9.82 17.46
C LYS A 315 -17.26 -10.89 18.50
N ASP A 316 -17.08 -12.15 18.12
CA ASP A 316 -17.33 -13.31 19.00
C ASP A 316 -16.11 -13.65 19.87
N LYS A 317 -15.00 -12.93 19.70
CA LYS A 317 -13.74 -13.14 20.41
C LYS A 317 -13.18 -14.56 20.28
N ASP A 318 -13.36 -15.16 19.11
CA ASP A 318 -12.90 -16.52 18.81
C ASP A 318 -11.91 -16.59 17.64
N VAL A 319 -11.56 -15.44 17.05
CA VAL A 319 -10.45 -15.29 16.06
C VAL A 319 -9.57 -14.11 16.44
N LEU A 320 -8.28 -14.37 16.47
CA LEU A 320 -7.20 -13.45 16.88
C LEU A 320 -6.29 -13.12 15.69
N MET A 321 -5.94 -11.84 15.54
CA MET A 321 -4.85 -11.36 14.68
C MET A 321 -4.01 -10.33 15.43
N GLN A 322 -2.69 -10.38 15.26
CA GLN A 322 -1.78 -9.35 15.75
C GLN A 322 -1.31 -8.47 14.61
N TYR A 323 -1.27 -7.14 14.82
CA TYR A 323 -0.96 -6.22 13.74
C TYR A 323 -0.24 -4.96 14.21
N GLN A 324 0.38 -4.25 13.27
CA GLN A 324 0.95 -2.93 13.47
C GLN A 324 0.55 -2.01 12.30
N ILE A 325 0.50 -0.69 12.55
CA ILE A 325 0.13 0.30 11.54
C ILE A 325 1.39 1.03 11.07
N CYS A 326 1.60 1.05 9.76
CA CYS A 326 2.62 1.87 9.13
C CYS A 326 2.01 2.66 7.96
N SER A 327 1.97 3.99 8.09
CA SER A 327 1.39 4.90 7.10
C SER A 327 -0.06 4.52 6.76
N ASP A 328 -0.32 4.06 5.54
CA ASP A 328 -1.65 3.67 5.04
C ASP A 328 -1.92 2.17 5.12
N LYS A 329 -1.06 1.40 5.77
CA LYS A 329 -1.19 -0.06 5.84
C LYS A 329 -1.26 -0.58 7.26
N ILE A 330 -2.01 -1.68 7.39
CA ILE A 330 -2.08 -2.51 8.57
C ILE A 330 -1.32 -3.78 8.24
N PHE A 331 -0.20 -4.00 8.90
CA PHE A 331 0.60 -5.20 8.75
C PHE A 331 0.18 -6.23 9.79
N ILE A 332 -0.42 -7.31 9.35
CA ILE A 332 -0.82 -8.46 10.16
C ILE A 332 0.32 -9.46 10.14
N LEU A 333 0.75 -9.94 11.30
CA LEU A 333 1.84 -10.89 11.43
C LEU A 333 1.30 -12.31 11.64
N GLY A 334 1.70 -13.20 10.74
CA GLY A 334 1.28 -14.60 10.75
C GLY A 334 -0.14 -14.83 10.24
N ASN A 335 -0.62 -16.05 10.42
CA ASN A 335 -2.00 -16.41 10.14
C ASN A 335 -2.94 -15.88 11.23
N PRO A 336 -4.24 -15.61 10.92
CA PRO A 336 -5.28 -15.55 11.93
C PRO A 336 -5.34 -16.86 12.72
N ILE A 337 -5.62 -16.76 14.01
CA ILE A 337 -5.74 -17.91 14.93
C ILE A 337 -7.12 -17.93 15.53
N GLY A 338 -7.75 -19.09 15.57
CA GLY A 338 -9.06 -19.26 16.18
C GLY A 338 -9.95 -20.22 15.43
N ASN A 339 -11.24 -19.95 15.43
CA ASN A 339 -12.25 -20.76 14.77
C ASN A 339 -12.10 -20.69 13.24
N ASP A 340 -11.70 -21.79 12.62
CA ASP A 340 -11.45 -21.87 11.17
C ASP A 340 -12.66 -21.47 10.33
N ASP A 341 -13.88 -21.82 10.75
CA ASP A 341 -15.11 -21.46 10.03
C ASP A 341 -15.34 -19.94 9.97
N LYS A 342 -14.71 -19.17 10.87
CA LYS A 342 -14.87 -17.71 10.96
C LYS A 342 -13.68 -16.92 10.46
N ILE A 343 -12.59 -17.56 10.06
CA ILE A 343 -11.38 -16.89 9.57
C ILE A 343 -11.71 -16.02 8.36
N GLU A 344 -12.45 -16.54 7.40
CA GLU A 344 -12.79 -15.81 6.17
C GLU A 344 -13.67 -14.58 6.47
N GLU A 345 -14.71 -14.75 7.31
CA GLU A 345 -15.56 -13.65 7.74
C GLU A 345 -14.76 -12.57 8.48
N THR A 346 -13.85 -12.99 9.36
CA THR A 346 -12.98 -12.07 10.12
C THR A 346 -12.03 -11.30 9.21
N ILE A 347 -11.48 -11.93 8.17
CA ILE A 347 -10.67 -11.25 7.14
C ILE A 347 -11.51 -10.20 6.40
N GLN A 348 -12.76 -10.52 6.05
CA GLN A 348 -13.68 -9.58 5.41
C GLN A 348 -14.05 -8.43 6.34
N GLU A 349 -14.31 -8.68 7.62
CA GLU A 349 -14.53 -7.63 8.63
C GLU A 349 -13.33 -6.68 8.73
N LEU A 350 -12.11 -7.21 8.83
CA LEU A 350 -10.88 -6.41 8.87
C LEU A 350 -10.70 -5.59 7.58
N ASN A 351 -11.02 -6.18 6.43
CA ASN A 351 -10.99 -5.48 5.14
C ASN A 351 -11.97 -4.31 5.11
N ASN A 352 -13.20 -4.52 5.57
CA ASN A 352 -14.24 -3.49 5.63
C ASN A 352 -13.86 -2.37 6.61
N LEU A 353 -13.29 -2.75 7.75
CA LEU A 353 -12.79 -1.81 8.74
C LEU A 353 -11.62 -0.98 8.18
N GLY A 354 -10.66 -1.64 7.52
CA GLY A 354 -9.57 -0.98 6.81
C GLY A 354 -10.09 0.00 5.75
N ASP A 355 -11.05 -0.43 4.93
CA ASP A 355 -11.66 0.43 3.91
C ASP A 355 -12.41 1.63 4.53
N LYS A 356 -13.10 1.45 5.65
CA LYS A 356 -13.79 2.53 6.38
C LYS A 356 -12.83 3.62 6.84
N TYR A 357 -11.68 3.24 7.39
CA TYR A 357 -10.67 4.16 7.92
C TYR A 357 -9.56 4.53 6.91
N GLY A 358 -9.59 3.96 5.72
CA GLY A 358 -8.62 4.24 4.64
C GLY A 358 -7.33 3.45 4.71
N TYR A 359 -7.22 2.48 5.62
CA TYR A 359 -6.08 1.56 5.72
C TYR A 359 -6.19 0.40 4.74
N THR A 360 -5.06 -0.17 4.39
CA THR A 360 -4.99 -1.37 3.54
C THR A 360 -4.32 -2.51 4.31
N PRO A 361 -5.04 -3.60 4.62
CA PRO A 361 -4.45 -4.76 5.27
C PRO A 361 -3.41 -5.46 4.39
N VAL A 362 -2.33 -5.92 5.02
CA VAL A 362 -1.22 -6.68 4.44
C VAL A 362 -0.89 -7.80 5.41
N PHE A 363 -0.93 -9.04 4.98
CA PHE A 363 -0.57 -10.19 5.79
C PHE A 363 0.88 -10.58 5.51
N CYS A 364 1.68 -10.78 6.55
CA CYS A 364 3.10 -11.09 6.47
C CYS A 364 3.43 -12.38 7.23
N GLY A 365 4.17 -13.28 6.61
CA GLY A 365 4.54 -14.55 7.23
C GLY A 365 3.39 -15.58 7.26
N ILE A 366 2.48 -15.50 6.29
CA ILE A 366 1.41 -16.49 6.16
C ILE A 366 1.89 -17.77 5.49
N ASN A 367 1.29 -18.89 5.87
CA ASN A 367 1.52 -20.17 5.24
C ASN A 367 0.61 -20.40 4.01
N LYS A 368 0.83 -21.51 3.31
CA LYS A 368 0.09 -21.88 2.09
C LYS A 368 -1.41 -22.09 2.32
N ASN A 369 -1.83 -22.48 3.53
CA ASN A 369 -3.24 -22.80 3.82
C ASN A 369 -4.15 -21.57 3.80
N LEU A 370 -3.62 -20.39 4.13
CA LEU A 370 -4.38 -19.14 4.12
C LEU A 370 -4.53 -18.53 2.71
N ILE A 371 -3.75 -18.99 1.74
CA ILE A 371 -3.75 -18.43 0.36
C ILE A 371 -5.14 -18.47 -0.29
N PRO A 372 -5.92 -19.57 -0.25
CA PRO A 372 -7.25 -19.60 -0.87
C PRO A 372 -8.19 -18.53 -0.31
N HIS A 373 -8.29 -18.38 1.00
CA HIS A 373 -9.16 -17.39 1.66
C HIS A 373 -8.79 -15.94 1.31
N LEU A 374 -7.50 -15.65 1.20
CA LEU A 374 -7.03 -14.32 0.81
C LEU A 374 -7.17 -14.07 -0.68
N HIS A 375 -7.08 -15.10 -1.53
CA HIS A 375 -7.28 -14.99 -2.97
C HIS A 375 -8.71 -14.52 -3.28
N GLU A 376 -9.72 -15.12 -2.67
CA GLU A 376 -11.13 -14.71 -2.81
C GLU A 376 -11.36 -13.26 -2.34
N SER A 377 -10.58 -12.81 -1.37
CA SER A 377 -10.59 -11.42 -0.88
C SER A 377 -9.79 -10.43 -1.77
N GLY A 378 -9.26 -10.87 -2.92
CA GLY A 378 -8.56 -10.03 -3.91
C GLY A 378 -7.13 -9.63 -3.52
N TYR A 379 -6.42 -10.53 -2.82
CA TYR A 379 -5.01 -10.37 -2.51
C TYR A 379 -4.12 -10.99 -3.60
N GLU A 380 -2.95 -10.42 -3.74
CA GLU A 380 -1.81 -10.96 -4.48
C GLU A 380 -0.73 -11.40 -3.49
N PHE A 381 0.12 -12.33 -3.91
CA PHE A 381 1.10 -12.96 -3.04
C PHE A 381 2.53 -12.75 -3.53
N MET A 382 3.44 -12.63 -2.56
CA MET A 382 4.88 -12.61 -2.77
C MET A 382 5.53 -13.57 -1.76
N LYS A 383 6.40 -14.46 -2.23
CA LYS A 383 7.13 -15.36 -1.34
C LYS A 383 8.20 -14.58 -0.57
N LEU A 384 8.23 -14.73 0.76
CA LEU A 384 9.22 -14.11 1.64
C LEU A 384 10.46 -14.99 1.84
N GLY A 385 10.28 -16.29 1.77
CA GLY A 385 11.32 -17.30 2.00
C GLY A 385 10.72 -18.65 2.33
N GLU A 386 11.49 -19.47 3.00
CA GLU A 386 11.07 -20.80 3.46
C GLU A 386 11.40 -20.97 4.95
N GLU A 387 10.52 -21.63 5.66
CA GLU A 387 10.67 -22.02 7.05
C GLU A 387 11.18 -23.43 7.15
N ALA A 388 12.18 -23.64 8.00
CA ALA A 388 12.85 -24.93 8.15
C ALA A 388 12.21 -25.73 9.28
N ARG A 389 11.79 -26.97 9.01
CA ARG A 389 11.19 -27.86 9.99
C ARG A 389 11.98 -29.14 10.13
N VAL A 390 12.23 -29.54 11.36
CA VAL A 390 12.91 -30.79 11.74
C VAL A 390 11.86 -31.77 12.24
N ASN A 391 11.79 -32.94 11.64
CA ASN A 391 11.03 -34.08 12.17
C ASN A 391 11.83 -34.72 13.31
N LEU A 392 11.41 -34.49 14.56
CA LEU A 392 12.12 -34.97 15.74
C LEU A 392 12.10 -36.48 15.86
N ASN A 393 11.09 -37.16 15.33
CA ASN A 393 10.98 -38.62 15.39
C ASN A 393 12.03 -39.31 14.50
N GLU A 394 12.38 -38.67 13.37
CA GLU A 394 13.35 -39.16 12.40
C GLU A 394 14.76 -38.59 12.60
N PHE A 395 14.87 -37.57 13.45
CA PHE A 395 16.15 -36.91 13.69
C PHE A 395 17.17 -37.86 14.30
N THR A 396 18.33 -37.98 13.66
CA THR A 396 19.46 -38.79 14.14
C THR A 396 20.79 -38.08 13.87
N LEU A 397 21.77 -38.30 14.73
CA LEU A 397 23.14 -37.83 14.52
C LEU A 397 23.98 -38.79 13.67
N GLU A 398 23.42 -39.90 13.20
CA GLU A 398 24.12 -40.87 12.40
C GLU A 398 24.38 -40.37 10.96
N GLY A 399 25.21 -41.10 10.25
CA GLY A 399 25.52 -40.85 8.85
C GLY A 399 26.59 -39.76 8.61
N ARG A 400 26.98 -39.67 7.31
CA ARG A 400 28.08 -38.78 6.86
C ARG A 400 27.71 -37.31 6.95
N LYS A 401 26.44 -36.97 6.70
CA LYS A 401 25.90 -35.60 6.75
C LYS A 401 26.12 -34.94 8.13
N MET A 402 25.93 -35.73 9.20
CA MET A 402 26.03 -35.28 10.58
C MET A 402 27.45 -35.29 11.18
N LYS A 403 28.48 -35.69 10.41
CA LYS A 403 29.88 -35.78 10.92
C LYS A 403 30.36 -34.44 11.48
N SER A 404 30.08 -33.33 10.80
CA SER A 404 30.49 -31.99 11.27
C SER A 404 29.81 -31.61 12.58
N VAL A 405 28.53 -31.95 12.72
CA VAL A 405 27.73 -31.68 13.92
C VAL A 405 28.25 -32.52 15.09
N ARG A 406 28.47 -33.85 14.90
CA ARG A 406 29.08 -34.69 15.93
C ARG A 406 30.44 -34.17 16.42
N ASN A 407 31.28 -33.71 15.49
CA ASN A 407 32.59 -33.15 15.83
C ASN A 407 32.46 -31.84 16.61
N ALA A 408 31.47 -31.00 16.28
CA ALA A 408 31.16 -29.76 16.99
C ALA A 408 30.71 -30.09 18.44
N ILE A 409 29.76 -30.98 18.60
CA ILE A 409 29.27 -31.43 19.91
C ILE A 409 30.43 -31.99 20.74
N ALA A 410 31.23 -32.93 20.21
CA ALA A 410 32.37 -33.53 20.94
C ALA A 410 33.37 -32.47 21.41
N ARG A 411 33.59 -31.40 20.62
CA ARG A 411 34.47 -30.28 20.99
C ARG A 411 33.91 -29.51 22.16
N VAL A 412 32.61 -29.16 22.10
CA VAL A 412 31.91 -28.38 23.14
C VAL A 412 31.85 -29.18 24.43
N THR A 413 31.51 -30.46 24.37
CA THR A 413 31.50 -31.38 25.53
C THR A 413 32.88 -31.51 26.16
N LYS A 414 33.95 -31.60 25.34
CA LYS A 414 35.35 -31.65 25.87
C LYS A 414 35.75 -30.40 26.64
N GLN A 415 35.09 -29.25 26.36
CA GLN A 415 35.28 -27.99 27.09
C GLN A 415 34.32 -27.86 28.26
N GLU A 416 33.67 -28.93 28.67
CA GLU A 416 32.80 -29.02 29.85
C GLU A 416 31.59 -28.08 29.82
N TYR A 417 31.11 -27.70 28.60
CA TYR A 417 29.85 -26.99 28.49
C TYR A 417 28.67 -27.92 28.82
N THR A 418 27.68 -27.33 29.50
CA THR A 418 26.43 -28.02 29.88
C THR A 418 25.22 -27.34 29.25
N PHE A 419 24.15 -28.11 29.04
CA PHE A 419 22.86 -27.63 28.51
C PHE A 419 21.76 -27.86 29.55
N GLU A 420 20.91 -26.88 29.76
CA GLU A 420 19.79 -26.95 30.70
C GLU A 420 18.61 -26.16 30.17
N VAL A 421 17.37 -26.59 30.45
CA VAL A 421 16.13 -25.85 30.17
C VAL A 421 15.50 -25.46 31.50
N ILE A 422 15.34 -24.15 31.69
CA ILE A 422 14.78 -23.57 32.91
C ILE A 422 13.35 -23.10 32.63
N HIS A 423 12.45 -23.43 33.52
CA HIS A 423 11.04 -23.06 33.46
C HIS A 423 10.74 -21.81 34.31
N PRO A 424 9.81 -20.94 33.84
CA PRO A 424 9.35 -19.83 34.67
C PRO A 424 8.61 -20.33 35.93
N PRO A 425 8.56 -19.55 37.04
CA PRO A 425 9.05 -18.16 37.16
C PRO A 425 10.58 -18.07 37.32
N PHE A 426 11.16 -17.04 36.73
CA PHE A 426 12.61 -16.80 36.79
C PHE A 426 12.98 -15.84 37.92
N SER A 427 14.17 -16.00 38.50
CA SER A 427 14.73 -15.03 39.45
C SER A 427 15.28 -13.80 38.70
N GLU A 428 15.32 -12.65 39.37
CA GLU A 428 15.90 -11.43 38.82
C GLU A 428 17.38 -11.62 38.43
N ASP A 429 18.18 -12.34 39.25
CA ASP A 429 19.59 -12.65 38.96
C ASP A 429 19.74 -13.50 37.66
N PHE A 430 18.81 -14.41 37.42
CA PHE A 430 18.80 -15.22 36.19
C PHE A 430 18.55 -14.34 34.97
N ILE A 431 17.53 -13.48 35.01
CA ILE A 431 17.21 -12.56 33.91
C ILE A 431 18.36 -11.59 33.63
N GLU A 432 19.00 -11.07 34.68
CA GLU A 432 20.16 -10.17 34.54
C GLU A 432 21.36 -10.90 33.90
N SER A 433 21.58 -12.19 34.25
CA SER A 433 22.61 -13.03 33.61
C SER A 433 22.35 -13.22 32.11
N LEU A 434 21.09 -13.42 31.69
CA LEU A 434 20.70 -13.49 30.29
C LEU A 434 20.88 -12.15 29.58
N LYS A 435 20.62 -11.04 30.29
CA LYS A 435 20.76 -9.70 29.75
C LYS A 435 22.22 -9.38 29.43
N VAL A 436 23.15 -9.76 30.28
CA VAL A 436 24.60 -9.61 30.02
C VAL A 436 24.98 -10.31 28.70
N VAL A 437 24.57 -11.57 28.49
CA VAL A 437 24.82 -12.31 27.24
C VAL A 437 24.15 -11.62 26.06
N SER A 438 22.94 -11.12 26.27
CA SER A 438 22.16 -10.43 25.25
C SER A 438 22.80 -9.13 24.79
N ASP A 439 23.26 -8.30 25.74
CA ASP A 439 23.89 -7.01 25.48
C ASP A 439 25.25 -7.20 24.79
N GLU A 440 26.03 -8.19 25.21
CA GLU A 440 27.28 -8.59 24.55
C GLU A 440 27.02 -9.03 23.08
N TRP A 441 25.99 -9.84 22.85
CA TRP A 441 25.61 -10.28 21.49
C TRP A 441 25.15 -9.14 20.61
N LEU A 442 24.39 -8.18 21.16
CA LEU A 442 23.91 -6.99 20.43
C LEU A 442 25.07 -6.05 20.07
N GLY A 443 26.01 -5.82 20.98
CA GLY A 443 27.03 -4.78 20.84
C GLY A 443 26.39 -3.42 20.54
N ASP A 444 26.84 -2.75 19.47
CA ASP A 444 26.28 -1.44 19.05
C ASP A 444 24.94 -1.54 18.30
N ARG A 445 24.43 -2.75 18.06
CA ARG A 445 23.15 -2.96 17.38
C ARG A 445 22.00 -2.75 18.36
N LYS A 446 20.89 -2.22 17.84
CA LYS A 446 19.66 -2.06 18.62
C LYS A 446 18.68 -3.21 18.38
N GLU A 447 17.80 -3.44 19.34
CA GLU A 447 16.68 -4.37 19.22
C GLU A 447 15.78 -3.95 18.05
N ARG A 448 15.29 -4.94 17.36
CA ARG A 448 14.35 -4.78 16.26
C ARG A 448 12.97 -5.24 16.67
N SER A 449 11.95 -4.85 15.90
CA SER A 449 10.57 -5.15 16.28
C SER A 449 9.79 -5.80 15.15
N PHE A 450 8.57 -6.14 15.44
CA PHE A 450 7.50 -6.65 14.60
C PHE A 450 7.70 -8.08 14.09
N PHE A 451 8.76 -8.37 13.32
CA PHE A 451 8.99 -9.69 12.71
C PHE A 451 9.88 -10.63 13.55
N ILE A 452 10.48 -10.12 14.58
CA ILE A 452 11.38 -10.86 15.50
C ILE A 452 11.14 -10.42 16.92
N GLY A 453 11.54 -11.26 17.88
CA GLY A 453 11.49 -10.94 19.29
C GLY A 453 12.53 -9.92 19.74
N SER A 454 12.32 -9.38 20.91
CA SER A 454 13.24 -8.49 21.63
C SER A 454 13.38 -8.96 23.05
N PHE A 455 14.49 -8.57 23.69
CA PHE A 455 14.74 -8.90 25.09
C PHE A 455 13.79 -8.08 25.99
N LYS A 456 12.70 -8.71 26.41
CA LYS A 456 11.74 -8.18 27.37
C LYS A 456 11.45 -9.23 28.43
N GLU A 457 11.57 -8.87 29.69
CA GLU A 457 11.38 -9.78 30.81
C GLU A 457 10.00 -10.45 30.80
N ASP A 458 8.93 -9.65 30.65
CA ASP A 458 7.55 -10.15 30.57
C ASP A 458 7.35 -11.18 29.44
N TYR A 459 8.02 -10.97 28.28
CA TYR A 459 7.98 -11.88 27.17
C TYR A 459 8.76 -13.17 27.42
N LEU A 460 9.98 -13.04 27.94
CA LEU A 460 10.84 -14.17 28.27
C LEU A 460 10.21 -15.08 29.32
N SER A 461 9.49 -14.48 30.28
CA SER A 461 8.82 -15.22 31.35
C SER A 461 7.56 -16.00 30.92
N ARG A 462 7.21 -15.97 29.62
CA ARG A 462 6.04 -16.70 29.10
C ARG A 462 6.32 -18.14 28.64
N ALA A 463 7.59 -18.52 28.51
CA ALA A 463 7.99 -19.83 28.04
C ALA A 463 9.34 -20.25 28.67
N PRO A 464 9.69 -21.53 28.64
CA PRO A 464 10.99 -22.00 29.12
C PRO A 464 12.16 -21.41 28.34
N ILE A 465 13.31 -21.31 28.94
CA ILE A 465 14.54 -20.82 28.35
C ILE A 465 15.61 -21.92 28.41
N ALA A 466 16.16 -22.26 27.24
CA ALA A 466 17.31 -23.11 27.13
C ALA A 466 18.59 -22.30 27.31
N ILE A 467 19.53 -22.79 28.12
CA ILE A 467 20.80 -22.14 28.37
C ILE A 467 21.97 -23.10 28.16
N VAL A 468 23.09 -22.51 27.83
CA VAL A 468 24.39 -23.19 27.77
C VAL A 468 25.34 -22.50 28.73
N LYS A 469 25.92 -23.29 29.65
CA LYS A 469 26.89 -22.83 30.66
C LYS A 469 28.28 -23.39 30.35
N ASP A 470 29.30 -22.67 30.69
CA ASP A 470 30.68 -23.14 30.65
C ASP A 470 31.08 -23.95 31.91
N LYS A 471 32.34 -24.33 32.00
CA LYS A 471 32.91 -25.09 33.14
C LYS A 471 32.91 -24.28 34.46
N GLU A 472 32.86 -22.94 34.41
CA GLU A 472 32.73 -22.06 35.55
C GLU A 472 31.23 -21.86 35.94
N ASN A 473 30.31 -22.56 35.30
CA ASN A 473 28.86 -22.44 35.48
C ASN A 473 28.26 -21.08 35.07
N GLU A 474 29.01 -20.29 34.28
CA GLU A 474 28.51 -19.04 33.70
C GLU A 474 27.68 -19.27 32.46
N ILE A 475 26.56 -18.54 32.30
CA ILE A 475 25.71 -18.61 31.11
C ILE A 475 26.45 -17.97 29.93
N LYS A 476 26.74 -18.74 28.91
CA LYS A 476 27.41 -18.31 27.67
C LYS A 476 26.48 -18.23 26.46
N GLY A 477 25.28 -18.74 26.59
CA GLY A 477 24.27 -18.63 25.54
C GLY A 477 22.90 -19.03 26.04
N PHE A 478 21.88 -18.47 25.39
CA PHE A 478 20.50 -18.84 25.69
C PHE A 478 19.62 -18.84 24.42
N ALA A 479 18.52 -19.57 24.49
CA ALA A 479 17.43 -19.49 23.52
C ALA A 479 16.10 -19.55 24.28
N ASN A 480 15.20 -18.56 24.07
CA ASN A 480 13.86 -18.68 24.60
C ASN A 480 13.02 -19.60 23.69
N LEU A 481 12.32 -20.52 24.32
CA LEU A 481 11.44 -21.45 23.60
C LEU A 481 10.15 -20.71 23.22
N MET A 482 9.64 -21.03 22.04
CA MET A 482 8.44 -20.41 21.51
C MET A 482 7.43 -21.50 21.15
N PRO A 483 6.44 -21.77 22.01
CA PRO A 483 5.40 -22.73 21.72
C PRO A 483 4.55 -22.25 20.54
N MET A 484 4.18 -23.18 19.67
CA MET A 484 3.34 -22.89 18.52
C MET A 484 1.85 -23.18 18.79
N TYR A 485 1.53 -23.66 19.99
CA TYR A 485 0.17 -23.93 20.46
C TYR A 485 -0.60 -24.96 19.59
N ASP A 486 0.11 -25.82 18.86
CA ASP A 486 -0.41 -26.95 18.10
C ASP A 486 -0.17 -28.30 18.80
N ASN A 487 0.40 -28.27 20.00
CA ASN A 487 0.82 -29.42 20.80
C ASN A 487 1.83 -30.37 20.12
N GLU A 488 2.31 -30.05 18.94
CA GLU A 488 3.24 -30.86 18.15
C GLU A 488 4.58 -30.17 17.89
N THR A 489 4.56 -28.85 17.77
CA THR A 489 5.71 -28.08 17.28
C THR A 489 6.24 -27.12 18.33
N LEU A 490 7.54 -27.16 18.55
CA LEU A 490 8.27 -26.15 19.32
C LEU A 490 9.16 -25.34 18.38
N SER A 491 9.37 -24.08 18.71
CA SER A 491 10.29 -23.17 18.01
C SER A 491 11.16 -22.42 19.01
N ILE A 492 12.05 -21.61 18.50
CA ILE A 492 12.82 -20.62 19.26
C ILE A 492 12.70 -19.26 18.58
N ASP A 493 12.89 -18.21 19.36
CA ASP A 493 12.92 -16.83 18.85
C ASP A 493 14.32 -16.20 19.07
N LEU A 494 14.60 -15.70 20.27
CA LEU A 494 15.92 -15.18 20.59
C LEU A 494 16.90 -16.32 20.82
N MET A 495 17.97 -16.36 20.06
CA MET A 495 19.11 -17.22 20.31
C MET A 495 20.37 -16.35 20.32
N ARG A 496 20.97 -16.19 21.50
CA ARG A 496 22.10 -15.28 21.74
C ARG A 496 23.23 -15.98 22.45
N PHE A 497 24.44 -15.67 22.04
CA PHE A 497 25.67 -16.25 22.60
C PHE A 497 26.68 -15.16 22.88
N SER A 498 27.44 -15.32 23.96
CA SER A 498 28.63 -14.51 24.25
C SER A 498 29.68 -14.71 23.14
N HIS A 499 30.42 -13.67 22.84
CA HIS A 499 31.53 -13.71 21.88
C HIS A 499 32.68 -14.65 22.33
N SER A 500 32.75 -14.96 23.60
CA SER A 500 33.75 -15.85 24.20
C SER A 500 33.44 -17.34 24.05
N THR A 501 32.29 -17.71 23.40
CA THR A 501 31.90 -19.11 23.24
C THR A 501 32.77 -19.85 22.24
N CYS A 502 32.95 -21.16 22.47
CA CYS A 502 33.70 -22.00 21.56
C CYS A 502 32.93 -22.31 20.27
N ASN A 503 33.68 -22.58 19.20
CA ASN A 503 33.09 -22.96 17.92
C ASN A 503 32.28 -24.27 18.02
N GLY A 504 31.02 -24.22 17.64
CA GLY A 504 30.10 -25.37 17.64
C GLY A 504 29.01 -25.28 18.72
N VAL A 505 29.01 -24.26 19.58
CA VAL A 505 27.97 -24.06 20.61
C VAL A 505 26.56 -23.98 20.03
N MET A 506 26.37 -23.35 18.84
CA MET A 506 25.08 -23.37 18.16
C MET A 506 24.62 -24.78 17.80
N ASP A 507 25.51 -25.61 17.24
CA ASP A 507 25.19 -27.00 16.90
C ASP A 507 24.87 -27.80 18.19
N PHE A 508 25.63 -27.56 19.26
CA PHE A 508 25.38 -28.16 20.57
C PHE A 508 24.02 -27.76 21.15
N MET A 509 23.67 -26.48 21.12
CA MET A 509 22.38 -25.97 21.58
C MET A 509 21.23 -26.63 20.81
N PHE A 510 21.26 -26.62 19.47
CA PHE A 510 20.18 -27.18 18.67
C PHE A 510 19.98 -28.68 18.86
N VAL A 511 21.05 -29.46 18.92
CA VAL A 511 20.93 -30.91 19.11
C VAL A 511 20.34 -31.24 20.47
N ASN A 512 20.79 -30.55 21.53
CA ASN A 512 20.20 -30.73 22.86
C ASN A 512 18.75 -30.28 22.92
N LEU A 513 18.41 -29.17 22.22
CA LEU A 513 17.01 -28.73 22.08
C LEU A 513 16.14 -29.75 21.37
N PHE A 514 16.61 -30.39 20.29
CA PHE A 514 15.85 -31.41 19.59
C PHE A 514 15.61 -32.65 20.48
N ASN A 515 16.61 -33.10 21.20
CA ASN A 515 16.48 -34.21 22.13
C ASN A 515 15.50 -33.88 23.26
N TRP A 516 15.68 -32.73 23.92
CA TRP A 516 14.80 -32.27 24.97
C TRP A 516 13.36 -32.10 24.46
N SER A 517 13.15 -31.49 23.29
CA SER A 517 11.82 -31.30 22.71
C SER A 517 11.13 -32.65 22.45
N LYS A 518 11.88 -33.63 21.93
CA LYS A 518 11.38 -35.01 21.74
C LYS A 518 10.99 -35.66 23.06
N GLU A 519 11.77 -35.47 24.12
CA GLU A 519 11.49 -35.99 25.46
C GLU A 519 10.24 -35.34 26.07
N GLN A 520 9.95 -34.07 25.72
CA GLN A 520 8.73 -33.39 26.11
C GLN A 520 7.49 -33.74 25.26
N GLY A 521 7.64 -34.63 24.27
CA GLY A 521 6.55 -35.13 23.44
C GLY A 521 6.30 -34.34 22.15
N TYR A 522 7.13 -33.34 21.82
CA TYR A 522 7.04 -32.65 20.54
C TYR A 522 7.50 -33.56 19.40
N SER A 523 6.77 -33.56 18.28
CA SER A 523 7.11 -34.31 17.08
C SER A 523 7.92 -33.50 16.07
N LYS A 524 7.84 -32.16 16.14
CA LYS A 524 8.45 -31.23 15.18
C LYS A 524 9.18 -30.08 15.89
N PHE A 525 10.25 -29.61 15.28
CA PHE A 525 10.94 -28.41 15.71
C PHE A 525 11.03 -27.40 14.55
N ASN A 526 10.54 -26.20 14.76
CA ASN A 526 10.59 -25.13 13.77
C ASN A 526 11.84 -24.27 14.01
N MET A 527 12.79 -24.30 13.09
CA MET A 527 14.01 -23.49 13.14
C MET A 527 13.80 -22.06 12.60
N GLY A 528 12.58 -21.70 12.21
CA GLY A 528 12.23 -20.39 11.71
C GLY A 528 12.59 -20.13 10.24
N LEU A 529 12.33 -18.92 9.80
CA LEU A 529 12.45 -18.47 8.41
C LEU A 529 13.92 -18.44 7.92
N ALA A 530 14.14 -18.91 6.70
CA ALA A 530 15.31 -18.59 5.87
C ALA A 530 14.86 -17.56 4.81
N PRO A 531 15.12 -16.25 5.06
CA PRO A 531 14.61 -15.19 4.19
C PRO A 531 15.14 -15.32 2.77
N LEU A 532 14.29 -15.00 1.79
CA LEU A 532 14.57 -15.03 0.35
C LEU A 532 14.98 -16.40 -0.21
N SER A 533 14.90 -17.48 0.60
CA SER A 533 15.16 -18.85 0.14
C SER A 533 14.17 -19.23 -0.97
N LYS A 534 14.70 -19.69 -2.11
CA LYS A 534 13.94 -20.08 -3.31
C LYS A 534 12.93 -19.00 -3.78
N VAL A 535 13.26 -17.72 -3.59
CA VAL A 535 12.50 -16.60 -4.13
C VAL A 535 13.08 -16.19 -5.47
N GLY A 536 12.23 -15.97 -6.48
CA GLY A 536 12.62 -15.40 -7.77
C GLY A 536 13.53 -16.25 -8.65
N GLN A 537 13.65 -17.57 -8.41
CA GLN A 537 14.53 -18.46 -9.18
C GLN A 537 13.96 -18.84 -10.55
N SER A 538 12.65 -18.75 -10.75
CA SER A 538 12.02 -19.06 -12.02
C SER A 538 12.15 -17.88 -12.99
N LYS A 539 12.34 -18.18 -14.30
CA LYS A 539 12.28 -17.16 -15.36
C LYS A 539 10.91 -16.46 -15.47
N TYR A 540 9.86 -17.10 -14.93
CA TYR A 540 8.50 -16.56 -14.91
C TYR A 540 8.19 -15.79 -13.62
N SER A 541 9.11 -15.74 -12.64
CA SER A 541 8.92 -14.96 -11.43
C SER A 541 8.74 -13.47 -11.73
N ARG A 542 7.97 -12.79 -10.93
CA ARG A 542 7.78 -11.33 -11.03
C ARG A 542 9.11 -10.61 -10.86
N PHE A 543 9.24 -9.43 -11.47
CA PHE A 543 10.49 -8.65 -11.46
C PHE A 543 11.05 -8.42 -10.05
N LEU A 544 10.20 -8.05 -9.09
CA LEU A 544 10.61 -7.82 -7.70
C LEU A 544 11.07 -9.10 -6.99
N GLU A 545 10.43 -10.24 -7.25
CA GLU A 545 10.90 -11.53 -6.72
C GLU A 545 12.25 -11.92 -7.31
N ARG A 546 12.47 -11.67 -8.61
CA ARG A 546 13.78 -11.87 -9.23
C ARG A 546 14.85 -10.98 -8.60
N MET A 547 14.53 -9.70 -8.31
CA MET A 547 15.43 -8.83 -7.55
C MET A 547 15.76 -9.41 -6.16
N GLY A 548 14.76 -9.95 -5.45
CA GLY A 548 14.98 -10.67 -4.19
C GLY A 548 15.92 -11.86 -4.36
N GLY A 549 15.76 -12.65 -5.42
CA GLY A 549 16.67 -13.74 -5.78
C GLY A 549 18.11 -13.26 -6.07
N TYR A 550 18.27 -12.15 -6.76
CA TYR A 550 19.58 -11.52 -6.96
C TYR A 550 20.20 -11.05 -5.63
N MET A 551 19.41 -10.42 -4.77
CA MET A 551 19.87 -10.01 -3.44
C MET A 551 20.32 -11.22 -2.61
N TYR A 552 19.56 -12.31 -2.62
CA TYR A 552 19.93 -13.56 -1.96
C TYR A 552 21.26 -14.12 -2.46
N THR A 553 21.51 -14.03 -3.77
CA THR A 553 22.67 -14.64 -4.40
C THR A 553 23.94 -13.79 -4.29
N TYR A 554 23.82 -12.45 -4.40
CA TYR A 554 24.97 -11.57 -4.57
C TYR A 554 25.22 -10.58 -3.42
N CYS A 555 24.27 -10.40 -2.50
CA CYS A 555 24.39 -9.43 -1.40
C CYS A 555 24.83 -10.08 -0.07
N GLU A 556 25.70 -11.08 -0.09
CA GLU A 556 26.21 -11.77 1.11
C GLU A 556 26.85 -10.82 2.15
N LYS A 557 27.42 -9.69 1.71
CA LYS A 557 28.05 -8.70 2.59
C LYS A 557 27.04 -7.95 3.49
N ILE A 558 25.76 -7.90 3.12
CA ILE A 558 24.73 -7.17 3.87
C ILE A 558 24.07 -8.09 4.89
N HIS A 559 23.83 -9.35 4.53
CA HIS A 559 23.27 -10.37 5.43
C HIS A 559 23.62 -11.76 4.89
N SER A 560 24.10 -12.66 5.75
CA SER A 560 24.43 -14.03 5.35
C SER A 560 23.17 -14.90 5.21
N PHE A 561 22.29 -14.56 4.26
CA PHE A 561 21.07 -15.33 3.98
C PHE A 561 21.37 -16.78 3.60
N GLN A 562 22.38 -16.97 2.76
CA GLN A 562 22.81 -18.31 2.35
C GLN A 562 23.45 -19.09 3.50
N GLY A 563 24.23 -18.41 4.35
CA GLY A 563 24.83 -19.01 5.54
C GLY A 563 23.77 -19.53 6.50
N LEU A 564 22.73 -18.74 6.76
CA LEU A 564 21.60 -19.15 7.61
C LEU A 564 20.85 -20.36 7.03
N LYS A 565 20.59 -20.36 5.72
CA LYS A 565 19.97 -21.51 5.07
C LYS A 565 20.85 -22.76 5.15
N ARG A 566 22.14 -22.68 4.79
CA ARG A 566 23.09 -23.79 4.89
C ARG A 566 23.21 -24.35 6.30
N PHE A 567 23.13 -23.48 7.31
CA PHE A 567 23.11 -23.91 8.70
C PHE A 567 21.89 -24.78 9.01
N LYS A 568 20.69 -24.33 8.61
CA LYS A 568 19.43 -25.06 8.84
C LYS A 568 19.34 -26.34 8.00
N GLU A 569 19.88 -26.37 6.78
CA GLU A 569 19.94 -27.54 5.90
C GLU A 569 20.73 -28.73 6.48
N LYS A 570 21.56 -28.51 7.51
CA LYS A 570 22.21 -29.61 8.23
C LYS A 570 21.17 -30.51 8.90
N TYR A 571 20.08 -29.94 9.41
CA TYR A 571 19.15 -30.60 10.32
C TYR A 571 17.80 -30.92 9.69
N CYS A 572 17.34 -30.12 8.74
CA CYS A 572 16.01 -30.25 8.18
C CYS A 572 16.03 -30.65 6.71
N GLU A 573 14.98 -31.37 6.30
CA GLU A 573 14.68 -31.72 4.92
C GLU A 573 13.36 -31.07 4.47
N GLU A 574 12.48 -30.72 5.41
CA GLU A 574 11.20 -30.09 5.16
C GLU A 574 11.30 -28.56 5.18
N TRP A 575 10.74 -27.95 4.14
CA TRP A 575 10.74 -26.50 3.97
C TRP A 575 9.36 -26.02 3.54
N ASP A 576 8.75 -25.17 4.34
CA ASP A 576 7.46 -24.56 4.04
C ASP A 576 7.61 -23.12 3.59
N GLY A 577 6.93 -22.75 2.49
CA GLY A 577 6.94 -21.38 1.99
C GLY A 577 6.15 -20.44 2.89
N LEU A 578 6.75 -19.29 3.22
CA LEU A 578 6.06 -18.17 3.85
C LEU A 578 5.85 -17.03 2.86
N TYR A 579 4.69 -16.40 2.92
CA TYR A 579 4.26 -15.42 1.94
C TYR A 579 3.83 -14.11 2.60
N MET A 580 3.93 -13.04 1.82
CA MET A 580 3.24 -11.78 2.06
C MET A 580 2.05 -11.69 1.11
N ALA A 581 0.86 -11.39 1.67
CA ALA A 581 -0.33 -11.10 0.89
C ALA A 581 -0.67 -9.61 0.96
N TYR A 582 -0.88 -8.98 -0.19
CA TYR A 582 -1.17 -7.56 -0.31
C TYR A 582 -2.30 -7.33 -1.33
N ARG A 583 -3.07 -6.28 -1.13
CA ARG A 583 -4.19 -5.96 -2.04
C ARG A 583 -3.66 -5.62 -3.44
N LYS A 584 -4.27 -6.17 -4.48
CA LYS A 584 -3.95 -5.93 -5.91
C LYS A 584 -3.83 -4.44 -6.28
N GLN A 585 -4.57 -3.58 -5.59
CA GLN A 585 -4.57 -2.13 -5.83
C GLN A 585 -3.41 -1.39 -5.15
N SER A 586 -2.65 -2.06 -4.29
CA SER A 586 -1.49 -1.49 -3.59
C SER A 586 -0.22 -1.70 -4.38
N SER A 587 0.66 -0.70 -4.39
CA SER A 587 2.00 -0.88 -4.92
C SER A 587 2.78 -1.84 -4.02
N VAL A 588 3.27 -2.94 -4.56
CA VAL A 588 4.09 -3.91 -3.82
C VAL A 588 5.40 -3.28 -3.34
N VAL A 589 5.98 -2.35 -4.11
CA VAL A 589 7.21 -1.63 -3.74
C VAL A 589 7.01 -0.80 -2.46
N THR A 590 5.96 0.02 -2.42
CA THR A 590 5.64 0.81 -1.22
C THR A 590 5.27 -0.07 -0.04
N THR A 591 4.63 -1.21 -0.28
CA THR A 591 4.30 -2.20 0.77
C THR A 591 5.57 -2.79 1.38
N ILE A 592 6.54 -3.21 0.57
CA ILE A 592 7.83 -3.72 1.04
C ILE A 592 8.58 -2.64 1.83
N LEU A 593 8.68 -1.41 1.30
CA LEU A 593 9.37 -0.31 1.98
C LEU A 593 8.74 0.01 3.35
N GLN A 594 7.42 0.03 3.44
CA GLN A 594 6.72 0.27 4.71
C GLN A 594 6.90 -0.91 5.69
N GLY A 595 6.90 -2.15 5.21
CA GLY A 595 7.25 -3.33 6.02
C GLY A 595 8.69 -3.26 6.55
N MET A 596 9.64 -2.82 5.71
CA MET A 596 11.02 -2.60 6.13
C MET A 596 11.14 -1.50 7.19
N LEU A 597 10.36 -0.42 7.07
CA LEU A 597 10.33 0.65 8.09
C LEU A 597 9.83 0.13 9.45
N LEU A 598 8.86 -0.80 9.45
CA LEU A 598 8.43 -1.45 10.70
C LEU A 598 9.53 -2.32 11.30
N PHE A 599 10.27 -3.06 10.48
CA PHE A 599 11.37 -3.90 10.92
C PHE A 599 12.56 -3.09 11.48
N ILE A 600 12.87 -1.94 10.87
CA ILE A 600 13.98 -1.08 11.29
C ILE A 600 13.59 -0.22 12.50
N LYS A 601 12.30 -0.04 12.77
CA LYS A 601 11.84 0.75 13.90
C LYS A 601 12.40 0.17 15.20
N GLU A 602 13.18 0.98 15.89
CA GLU A 602 13.74 0.68 17.20
C GLU A 602 12.64 0.61 18.25
N ILE A 603 12.78 -0.29 19.21
CA ILE A 603 11.89 -0.42 20.37
C ILE A 603 12.43 0.46 21.50
#